data_93ce6d563a242e0d177f561d9b8406e5
#
_entry.id   93ce6d563a242e0d177f561d9b8406e5
#
_cell.length_a   1.000
_cell.length_b   1.000
_cell.length_c   1.000
_cell.angle_alpha   90.00
_cell.angle_beta   90.00
_cell.angle_gamma   90.00
#
_symmetry.space_group_name_H-M   'P 1'
#
loop_
_entity.id
_entity.type
_entity.pdbx_description
1 polymer ?
#
loop_
_entity_poly.entity_id
_entity_poly.type
_entity_poly.pdbx_seq_one_letter_code
_entity_poly.pdbx_strand_id
1 'polypeptide(L)'
;MPHVLLSQRKLLFQPVVAGLVLSLLPSSALAQVRKSCPGGVTLKTATALTVQGSLLLTEVNGPKSLPKFTSEWDGQPMPLWQEGEKSPALHGLIGVDLEKAPGRYEWKVSWTEPGGAEQSCSVSITVRAGKFPTERLKVEKQFVQPDPEQQKRAEADQKKMRAVYDTVTPERLWDGKFLLPLKDVTTGGNFGRRRILNGESRSPHAGVDFPALAGTPVLASQSGKVVIAENLYYSGNTVVIDHGYGIYTLYAHLSEIGVRPDEMVKAGAEIGKVGATGRVTGPHLHWGLTIDHARVNAMNIAQRQP
;
A
#
# COMPACT_ATOMS: atom_id res chain seq x y z
N MET A 1 -80.99 39.70 15.77
CA MET A 1 -80.10 39.20 14.72
C MET A 1 -79.17 40.32 14.29
N PRO A 2 -77.93 40.34 14.64
CA PRO A 2 -76.96 40.96 13.79
C PRO A 2 -75.69 40.08 13.67
N HIS A 3 -75.17 40.03 12.49
CA HIS A 3 -73.91 39.41 12.05
C HIS A 3 -72.69 40.16 12.64
N VAL A 4 -71.81 39.45 13.32
CA VAL A 4 -70.50 39.98 13.71
C VAL A 4 -69.45 39.47 12.66
N LEU A 5 -68.88 40.39 11.88
CA LEU A 5 -67.78 40.17 10.98
C LEU A 5 -66.49 40.15 11.80
N LEU A 6 -65.81 39.00 11.88
CA LEU A 6 -64.49 38.89 12.38
C LEU A 6 -63.44 39.12 11.30
N SER A 7 -62.74 40.23 11.41
CA SER A 7 -61.60 40.62 10.56
C SER A 7 -60.41 39.69 10.78
N GLN A 8 -60.02 38.95 9.77
CA GLN A 8 -58.78 38.17 9.77
C GLN A 8 -57.60 39.08 9.39
N ARG A 9 -56.73 39.37 10.34
CA ARG A 9 -55.41 39.95 10.06
C ARG A 9 -54.47 38.83 9.62
N LYS A 10 -54.04 38.87 8.33
CA LYS A 10 -52.98 38.05 7.80
C LYS A 10 -51.64 38.56 8.35
N LEU A 11 -50.99 37.77 9.22
CA LEU A 11 -49.58 37.95 9.55
C LEU A 11 -48.73 37.41 8.38
N LEU A 12 -48.05 38.30 7.72
CA LEU A 12 -46.99 37.96 6.76
C LEU A 12 -45.75 37.52 7.52
N PHE A 13 -45.47 36.20 7.54
CA PHE A 13 -44.18 35.70 7.93
C PHE A 13 -43.24 35.81 6.73
N GLN A 14 -42.25 36.65 6.81
CA GLN A 14 -41.10 36.63 5.90
C GLN A 14 -40.14 35.52 6.38
N PRO A 15 -39.72 34.60 5.50
CA PRO A 15 -38.64 33.67 5.83
C PRO A 15 -37.31 34.40 5.81
N VAL A 16 -36.65 34.46 6.96
CA VAL A 16 -35.24 34.81 7.07
C VAL A 16 -34.44 33.65 6.46
N VAL A 17 -34.01 33.80 5.24
CA VAL A 17 -33.03 32.87 4.62
C VAL A 17 -31.69 33.17 5.26
N ALA A 18 -31.34 32.44 6.31
CA ALA A 18 -29.97 32.35 6.81
C ALA A 18 -29.12 31.63 5.79
N GLY A 19 -28.43 32.38 4.94
CA GLY A 19 -27.45 31.85 4.03
C GLY A 19 -26.31 31.22 4.80
N LEU A 20 -26.31 29.88 4.88
CA LEU A 20 -25.17 29.10 5.37
C LEU A 20 -24.06 29.25 4.32
N VAL A 21 -23.17 30.20 4.51
CA VAL A 21 -21.92 30.26 3.74
C VAL A 21 -21.06 29.08 4.20
N LEU A 22 -21.23 27.96 3.52
CA LEU A 22 -20.33 26.82 3.63
C LEU A 22 -19.02 27.26 3.02
N SER A 23 -18.08 27.74 3.85
CA SER A 23 -16.71 27.96 3.44
C SER A 23 -16.11 26.63 3.01
N LEU A 24 -16.12 26.38 1.71
CA LEU A 24 -15.32 25.34 1.08
C LEU A 24 -13.86 25.68 1.38
N LEU A 25 -13.34 25.12 2.48
CA LEU A 25 -11.91 25.04 2.68
C LEU A 25 -11.37 24.28 1.47
N PRO A 26 -10.42 24.84 0.72
CA PRO A 26 -9.85 24.09 -0.39
C PRO A 26 -9.27 22.81 0.20
N SER A 27 -9.74 21.65 -0.29
CA SER A 27 -9.01 20.40 -0.15
C SER A 27 -7.59 20.71 -0.62
N SER A 28 -6.64 20.81 0.33
CA SER A 28 -5.25 21.05 0.01
C SER A 28 -4.74 19.82 -0.73
N ALA A 29 -4.90 19.81 -2.05
CA ALA A 29 -4.17 18.93 -2.91
C ALA A 29 -2.70 19.10 -2.54
N LEU A 30 -2.09 18.09 -1.94
CA LEU A 30 -0.68 18.11 -1.60
C LEU A 30 0.06 18.44 -2.89
N ALA A 31 0.75 19.59 -2.93
CA ALA A 31 1.40 20.06 -4.13
C ALA A 31 2.47 19.07 -4.56
N GLN A 32 2.41 18.64 -5.82
CA GLN A 32 3.46 17.87 -6.45
C GLN A 32 4.79 18.60 -6.31
N VAL A 33 5.81 17.89 -5.86
CA VAL A 33 7.17 18.43 -5.76
C VAL A 33 7.89 18.17 -7.06
N ARG A 34 8.44 19.25 -7.63
CA ARG A 34 9.35 19.20 -8.78
C ARG A 34 10.64 19.91 -8.41
N LYS A 35 11.77 19.23 -8.60
CA LYS A 35 13.11 19.78 -8.35
C LYS A 35 13.94 19.71 -9.61
N SER A 36 14.45 20.86 -10.06
CA SER A 36 15.45 20.91 -11.13
C SER A 36 16.84 20.67 -10.54
N CYS A 37 17.62 19.86 -11.23
CA CYS A 37 18.94 19.39 -10.83
C CYS A 37 19.97 19.75 -11.92
N PRO A 38 21.28 19.66 -11.66
CA PRO A 38 22.31 19.82 -12.67
C PRO A 38 22.10 18.92 -13.90
N GLY A 39 22.72 19.22 -15.01
CA GLY A 39 22.67 18.41 -16.24
C GLY A 39 21.28 18.29 -16.87
N GLY A 40 20.33 19.16 -16.56
CA GLY A 40 18.96 19.11 -17.09
C GLY A 40 18.08 18.01 -16.49
N VAL A 41 18.50 17.39 -15.39
CA VAL A 41 17.73 16.37 -14.67
C VAL A 41 16.60 17.04 -13.86
N THR A 42 15.45 16.39 -13.81
CA THR A 42 14.31 16.82 -12.99
C THR A 42 13.78 15.65 -12.18
N LEU A 43 13.62 15.86 -10.88
CA LEU A 43 12.97 14.91 -9.96
C LEU A 43 11.56 15.37 -9.66
N LYS A 44 10.60 14.44 -9.70
CA LYS A 44 9.21 14.71 -9.31
C LYS A 44 8.73 13.65 -8.32
N THR A 45 7.94 14.06 -7.35
CA THR A 45 7.17 13.17 -6.47
C THR A 45 5.82 13.78 -6.14
N ALA A 46 4.86 12.94 -5.81
CA ALA A 46 3.49 13.36 -5.51
C ALA A 46 3.42 14.38 -4.37
N THR A 47 4.36 14.32 -3.41
CA THR A 47 4.41 15.25 -2.28
C THR A 47 5.75 15.15 -1.54
N ALA A 48 6.14 16.20 -0.81
CA ALA A 48 7.25 16.18 0.16
C ALA A 48 6.78 15.87 1.59
N LEU A 49 5.50 15.59 1.79
CA LEU A 49 4.93 15.28 3.10
C LEU A 49 4.06 14.04 3.01
N THR A 50 4.38 13.04 3.78
CA THR A 50 3.68 11.76 3.79
C THR A 50 3.51 11.22 5.21
N VAL A 51 2.87 10.06 5.35
CA VAL A 51 2.65 9.39 6.63
C VAL A 51 3.16 7.95 6.57
N GLN A 52 3.38 7.34 7.72
CA GLN A 52 3.69 5.91 7.84
C GLN A 52 2.68 5.05 7.06
N GLY A 53 3.14 3.99 6.42
CA GLY A 53 2.33 3.08 5.62
C GLY A 53 1.91 3.63 4.24
N SER A 54 2.49 4.75 3.80
CA SER A 54 2.17 5.37 2.51
C SER A 54 3.04 4.86 1.38
N LEU A 55 2.54 5.11 0.16
CA LEU A 55 3.21 4.88 -1.10
C LEU A 55 3.36 6.22 -1.84
N LEU A 56 4.54 6.52 -2.38
CA LEU A 56 4.80 7.69 -3.21
C LEU A 56 5.32 7.25 -4.58
N LEU A 57 4.68 7.75 -5.64
CA LEU A 57 5.21 7.64 -7.01
C LEU A 57 6.28 8.71 -7.21
N THR A 58 7.39 8.31 -7.82
CA THR A 58 8.51 9.17 -8.20
C THR A 58 8.76 9.12 -9.69
N GLU A 59 9.28 10.20 -10.23
CA GLU A 59 9.64 10.33 -11.65
C GLU A 59 10.98 11.05 -11.78
N VAL A 60 11.88 10.47 -12.58
CA VAL A 60 13.17 11.05 -12.96
C VAL A 60 13.15 11.33 -14.45
N ASN A 61 13.35 12.57 -14.83
CA ASN A 61 13.54 12.97 -16.23
C ASN A 61 14.96 13.52 -16.41
N GLY A 62 15.59 13.15 -17.51
CA GLY A 62 16.91 13.65 -17.86
C GLY A 62 17.13 13.63 -19.37
N PRO A 63 18.16 14.29 -19.86
CA PRO A 63 18.54 14.23 -21.27
C PRO A 63 18.94 12.79 -21.65
N LYS A 64 18.63 12.39 -22.88
CA LYS A 64 18.95 11.06 -23.44
C LYS A 64 20.43 10.73 -23.44
N SER A 65 21.29 11.73 -23.29
CA SER A 65 22.75 11.57 -23.22
C SER A 65 23.26 11.03 -21.88
N LEU A 66 22.42 11.01 -20.84
CA LEU A 66 22.82 10.46 -19.54
C LEU A 66 22.65 8.94 -19.53
N PRO A 67 23.72 8.19 -19.23
CA PRO A 67 23.75 6.74 -19.50
C PRO A 67 22.91 5.92 -18.54
N LYS A 68 22.87 6.25 -17.26
CA LYS A 68 22.16 5.46 -16.24
C LYS A 68 21.89 6.28 -14.98
N PHE A 69 20.68 6.18 -14.46
CA PHE A 69 20.32 6.68 -13.15
C PHE A 69 20.30 5.56 -12.12
N THR A 70 20.81 5.85 -10.93
CA THR A 70 20.55 5.06 -9.72
C THR A 70 19.71 5.86 -8.77
N SER A 71 18.94 5.18 -7.95
CA SER A 71 18.04 5.83 -6.99
C SER A 71 18.13 5.16 -5.63
N GLU A 72 18.02 5.96 -4.59
CA GLU A 72 18.09 5.53 -3.19
C GLU A 72 16.96 6.22 -2.39
N TRP A 73 16.31 5.46 -1.55
CA TRP A 73 15.41 5.96 -0.52
C TRP A 73 16.01 5.68 0.85
N ASP A 74 16.31 6.74 1.62
CA ASP A 74 16.93 6.62 2.95
C ASP A 74 18.20 5.75 2.94
N GLY A 75 19.04 5.94 1.92
CA GLY A 75 20.30 5.20 1.75
C GLY A 75 20.14 3.75 1.27
N GLN A 76 18.91 3.29 1.01
CA GLN A 76 18.68 1.97 0.44
C GLN A 76 18.42 2.08 -1.07
N PRO A 77 18.99 1.17 -1.90
CA PRO A 77 18.70 1.14 -3.32
C PRO A 77 17.19 1.07 -3.58
N MET A 78 16.71 1.87 -4.52
CA MET A 78 15.33 1.91 -4.96
C MET A 78 15.28 1.69 -6.48
N PRO A 79 14.60 0.66 -6.96
CA PRO A 79 14.51 0.39 -8.38
C PRO A 79 13.82 1.51 -9.17
N LEU A 80 14.31 1.76 -10.38
CA LEU A 80 13.66 2.62 -11.36
C LEU A 80 13.30 1.82 -12.59
N TRP A 81 12.12 2.05 -13.16
CA TRP A 81 11.68 1.43 -14.41
C TRP A 81 11.27 2.47 -15.43
N GLN A 82 11.21 2.10 -16.69
CA GLN A 82 10.77 2.92 -17.80
C GLN A 82 9.38 2.46 -18.27
N GLU A 83 8.46 3.38 -18.50
CA GLU A 83 7.17 3.08 -19.11
C GLU A 83 7.26 3.09 -20.64
N GLY A 84 7.52 1.89 -21.20
CA GLY A 84 7.69 1.70 -22.63
C GLY A 84 8.98 2.31 -23.17
N GLU A 85 9.44 1.82 -24.29
CA GLU A 85 10.74 2.17 -24.90
C GLU A 85 10.88 3.65 -25.30
N LYS A 86 9.79 4.36 -25.49
CA LYS A 86 9.77 5.75 -25.94
C LYS A 86 9.64 6.78 -24.82
N SER A 87 9.35 6.37 -23.58
CA SER A 87 9.26 7.29 -22.46
C SER A 87 10.65 7.79 -22.07
N PRO A 88 10.89 9.10 -21.98
CA PRO A 88 12.15 9.62 -21.44
C PRO A 88 12.20 9.56 -19.92
N ALA A 89 11.09 9.28 -19.26
CA ALA A 89 10.95 9.28 -17.82
C ALA A 89 11.20 7.90 -17.23
N LEU A 90 11.95 7.87 -16.13
CA LEU A 90 12.03 6.72 -15.25
C LEU A 90 11.11 6.91 -14.06
N HIS A 91 10.42 5.88 -13.69
CA HIS A 91 9.50 5.86 -12.55
C HIS A 91 10.06 5.02 -11.42
N GLY A 92 9.61 5.28 -10.20
CA GLY A 92 9.93 4.48 -9.03
C GLY A 92 8.84 4.61 -7.97
N LEU A 93 8.83 3.68 -7.02
CA LEU A 93 7.91 3.69 -5.90
C LEU A 93 8.70 3.77 -4.59
N ILE A 94 8.40 4.76 -3.76
CA ILE A 94 8.86 4.82 -2.39
C ILE A 94 7.80 4.18 -1.50
N GLY A 95 8.14 3.04 -0.90
CA GLY A 95 7.39 2.49 0.22
C GLY A 95 7.82 3.18 1.53
N VAL A 96 6.87 3.76 2.25
CA VAL A 96 7.11 4.29 3.60
C VAL A 96 6.62 3.25 4.59
N ASP A 97 7.53 2.50 5.22
CA ASP A 97 7.13 1.42 6.12
C ASP A 97 6.19 1.91 7.23
N LEU A 98 5.26 1.04 7.60
CA LEU A 98 4.27 1.21 8.66
C LEU A 98 4.87 1.67 10.00
N GLU A 99 6.10 1.25 10.31
CA GLU A 99 6.84 1.59 11.53
C GLU A 99 8.03 2.53 11.28
N LYS A 100 8.14 3.12 10.07
CA LYS A 100 9.16 4.14 9.77
C LYS A 100 9.08 5.26 10.78
N ALA A 101 10.18 5.58 11.46
CA ALA A 101 10.19 6.67 12.43
C ALA A 101 9.74 8.00 11.77
N PRO A 102 8.90 8.81 12.42
CA PRO A 102 8.63 10.15 11.92
C PRO A 102 9.92 10.97 11.82
N GLY A 103 10.11 11.68 10.70
CA GLY A 103 11.36 12.38 10.45
C GLY A 103 11.48 12.88 9.03
N ARG A 104 12.67 13.37 8.70
CA ARG A 104 13.04 13.83 7.37
C ARG A 104 13.96 12.81 6.72
N TYR A 105 13.65 12.42 5.48
CA TYR A 105 14.35 11.40 4.71
C TYR A 105 14.64 11.91 3.32
N GLU A 106 15.68 11.39 2.68
CA GLU A 106 16.11 11.82 1.35
C GLU A 106 15.78 10.74 0.32
N TRP A 107 15.09 11.16 -0.74
CA TRP A 107 15.08 10.44 -2.02
C TRP A 107 16.19 11.04 -2.87
N LYS A 108 17.24 10.24 -3.14
CA LYS A 108 18.43 10.66 -3.88
C LYS A 108 18.48 9.93 -5.21
N VAL A 109 18.86 10.67 -6.25
CA VAL A 109 19.14 10.12 -7.60
C VAL A 109 20.54 10.53 -7.98
N SER A 110 21.31 9.58 -8.51
CA SER A 110 22.68 9.79 -8.95
C SER A 110 22.86 9.36 -10.41
N TRP A 111 23.79 10.00 -11.12
CA TRP A 111 24.13 9.70 -12.51
C TRP A 111 25.56 10.10 -12.79
N THR A 112 26.13 9.56 -13.89
CA THR A 112 27.44 9.96 -14.38
C THR A 112 27.27 10.81 -15.64
N GLU A 113 27.91 11.98 -15.68
CA GLU A 113 27.93 12.83 -16.87
C GLU A 113 28.85 12.26 -17.97
N PRO A 114 28.67 12.67 -19.24
CA PRO A 114 29.51 12.19 -20.35
C PRO A 114 31.03 12.38 -20.14
N GLY A 115 31.43 13.33 -19.29
CA GLY A 115 32.82 13.58 -18.88
C GLY A 115 33.32 12.71 -17.73
N GLY A 116 32.53 11.77 -17.22
CA GLY A 116 32.85 10.86 -16.11
C GLY A 116 32.64 11.44 -14.72
N ALA A 117 32.14 12.68 -14.59
CA ALA A 117 31.82 13.27 -13.30
C ALA A 117 30.53 12.69 -12.73
N GLU A 118 30.59 12.20 -11.49
CA GLU A 118 29.41 11.79 -10.76
C GLU A 118 28.61 12.98 -10.24
N GLN A 119 27.32 12.97 -10.46
CA GLN A 119 26.35 13.95 -10.01
C GLN A 119 25.28 13.30 -9.17
N SER A 120 24.68 14.06 -8.30
CA SER A 120 23.49 13.61 -7.56
C SER A 120 22.56 14.77 -7.23
N CYS A 121 21.31 14.42 -7.01
CA CYS A 121 20.28 15.37 -6.58
C CYS A 121 19.31 14.64 -5.66
N SER A 122 18.78 15.32 -4.65
CA SER A 122 17.84 14.69 -3.72
C SER A 122 16.60 15.58 -3.46
N VAL A 123 15.52 14.92 -3.08
CA VAL A 123 14.29 15.53 -2.58
C VAL A 123 14.09 15.10 -1.14
N SER A 124 13.99 16.09 -0.23
CA SER A 124 13.68 15.81 1.17
C SER A 124 12.19 15.55 1.35
N ILE A 125 11.85 14.42 1.96
CA ILE A 125 10.48 13.97 2.22
C ILE A 125 10.29 13.85 3.73
N THR A 126 9.28 14.52 4.26
CA THR A 126 8.92 14.45 5.67
C THR A 126 7.90 13.34 5.89
N VAL A 127 8.23 12.36 6.71
CA VAL A 127 7.32 11.31 7.17
C VAL A 127 6.73 11.72 8.52
N ARG A 128 5.41 11.73 8.62
CA ARG A 128 4.67 11.95 9.87
C ARG A 128 4.14 10.63 10.44
N ALA A 129 3.85 10.63 11.72
CA ALA A 129 3.19 9.52 12.38
C ALA A 129 1.82 9.26 11.76
N GLY A 130 1.52 7.99 11.46
CA GLY A 130 0.19 7.53 11.09
C GLY A 130 -0.73 7.48 12.31
N LYS A 131 -2.02 7.69 12.08
CA LYS A 131 -3.05 7.54 13.12
C LYS A 131 -3.55 6.09 13.13
N PHE A 132 -2.87 5.23 13.89
CA PHE A 132 -3.20 3.81 13.97
C PHE A 132 -3.88 3.49 15.30
N PRO A 133 -5.19 3.16 15.31
CA PRO A 133 -5.90 2.81 16.53
C PRO A 133 -5.37 1.48 17.10
N THR A 134 -5.53 1.30 18.42
CA THR A 134 -5.22 0.05 19.09
C THR A 134 -6.44 -0.87 19.07
N GLU A 135 -6.22 -2.13 18.68
CA GLU A 135 -7.20 -3.20 18.67
C GLU A 135 -6.82 -4.28 19.69
N ARG A 136 -7.79 -4.74 20.47
CA ARG A 136 -7.62 -5.83 21.44
C ARG A 136 -8.43 -7.03 20.98
N LEU A 137 -7.74 -8.12 20.68
CA LEU A 137 -8.34 -9.35 20.16
C LEU A 137 -8.05 -10.52 21.08
N LYS A 138 -9.01 -11.46 21.13
CA LYS A 138 -8.81 -12.78 21.68
C LYS A 138 -8.57 -13.75 20.51
N VAL A 139 -7.48 -14.47 20.57
CA VAL A 139 -7.10 -15.50 19.59
C VAL A 139 -6.70 -16.76 20.33
N GLU A 140 -6.59 -17.88 19.63
CA GLU A 140 -6.11 -19.13 20.23
C GLU A 140 -4.73 -18.94 20.86
N LYS A 141 -4.54 -19.58 22.04
CA LYS A 141 -3.32 -19.40 22.86
C LYS A 141 -2.04 -19.69 22.09
N GLN A 142 -2.06 -20.73 21.24
CA GLN A 142 -0.90 -21.11 20.41
C GLN A 142 -0.35 -19.96 19.54
N PHE A 143 -1.19 -19.05 19.08
CA PHE A 143 -0.76 -17.90 18.26
C PHE A 143 -0.19 -16.73 19.07
N VAL A 144 -0.24 -16.80 20.40
CA VAL A 144 0.33 -15.79 21.29
C VAL A 144 1.51 -16.38 22.08
N GLN A 145 1.36 -17.62 22.53
CA GLN A 145 2.36 -18.39 23.27
C GLN A 145 2.54 -19.76 22.59
N PRO A 146 3.24 -19.78 21.43
CA PRO A 146 3.52 -21.02 20.72
C PRO A 146 4.42 -21.95 21.53
N ASP A 147 4.23 -23.23 21.40
CA ASP A 147 5.17 -24.22 21.90
C ASP A 147 6.48 -24.20 21.08
N PRO A 148 7.55 -24.91 21.50
CA PRO A 148 8.86 -24.88 20.82
C PRO A 148 8.80 -25.30 19.34
N GLU A 149 7.94 -26.26 18.95
CA GLU A 149 7.80 -26.69 17.54
C GLU A 149 7.08 -25.64 16.71
N GLN A 150 6.02 -25.09 17.26
CA GLN A 150 5.27 -23.99 16.65
C GLN A 150 6.14 -22.74 16.49
N GLN A 151 6.95 -22.42 17.50
CA GLN A 151 7.89 -21.32 17.43
C GLN A 151 8.93 -21.53 16.33
N LYS A 152 9.52 -22.72 16.24
CA LYS A 152 10.47 -23.09 15.18
C LYS A 152 9.84 -22.96 13.78
N ARG A 153 8.59 -23.39 13.64
CA ARG A 153 7.84 -23.23 12.38
C ARG A 153 7.64 -21.77 12.05
N ALA A 154 7.17 -20.96 13.00
CA ALA A 154 6.94 -19.54 12.80
C ALA A 154 8.22 -18.79 12.39
N GLU A 155 9.37 -19.14 13.00
CA GLU A 155 10.68 -18.57 12.65
C GLU A 155 11.13 -18.98 11.24
N ALA A 156 10.92 -20.26 10.87
CA ALA A 156 11.22 -20.73 9.51
C ALA A 156 10.39 -20.00 8.46
N ASP A 157 9.11 -19.80 8.70
CA ASP A 157 8.21 -19.06 7.82
C ASP A 157 8.63 -17.59 7.70
N GLN A 158 9.01 -16.93 8.81
CA GLN A 158 9.53 -15.56 8.78
C GLN A 158 10.84 -15.45 7.98
N LYS A 159 11.75 -16.42 8.13
CA LYS A 159 12.99 -16.48 7.35
C LYS A 159 12.71 -16.61 5.86
N LYS A 160 11.77 -17.51 5.48
CA LYS A 160 11.33 -17.70 4.10
C LYS A 160 10.74 -16.42 3.51
N MET A 161 9.82 -15.77 4.21
CA MET A 161 9.20 -14.51 3.78
C MET A 161 10.24 -13.40 3.62
N ARG A 162 11.22 -13.33 4.51
CA ARG A 162 12.32 -12.37 4.40
C ARG A 162 13.15 -12.62 3.14
N ALA A 163 13.56 -13.86 2.88
CA ALA A 163 14.32 -14.22 1.68
C ALA A 163 13.57 -13.89 0.37
N VAL A 164 12.23 -14.02 0.37
CA VAL A 164 11.40 -13.58 -0.76
C VAL A 164 11.51 -12.08 -0.96
N TYR A 165 11.34 -11.29 0.09
CA TYR A 165 11.38 -9.83 0.00
C TYR A 165 12.80 -9.26 -0.23
N ASP A 166 13.86 -10.02 0.09
CA ASP A 166 15.27 -9.69 -0.22
C ASP A 166 15.58 -9.83 -1.72
N THR A 167 14.70 -10.48 -2.49
CA THR A 167 14.87 -10.66 -3.93
C THR A 167 14.23 -9.50 -4.66
N VAL A 168 14.97 -8.86 -5.56
CA VAL A 168 14.44 -7.82 -6.44
C VAL A 168 14.51 -8.32 -7.88
N THR A 169 13.38 -8.72 -8.44
CA THR A 169 13.24 -9.05 -9.85
C THR A 169 13.41 -7.77 -10.68
N PRO A 170 14.42 -7.67 -11.57
CA PRO A 170 14.73 -6.43 -12.29
C PRO A 170 13.81 -6.17 -13.50
N GLU A 171 12.72 -6.88 -13.57
CA GLU A 171 11.75 -6.85 -14.68
C GLU A 171 10.40 -6.39 -14.17
N ARG A 172 9.69 -5.62 -14.99
CA ARG A 172 8.30 -5.25 -14.76
C ARG A 172 7.38 -6.39 -15.19
N LEU A 173 6.73 -7.03 -14.22
CA LEU A 173 5.82 -8.16 -14.48
C LEU A 173 4.34 -7.73 -14.51
N TRP A 174 4.05 -6.46 -14.24
CA TRP A 174 2.68 -5.89 -14.27
C TRP A 174 2.45 -5.01 -15.49
N ASP A 175 1.17 -4.83 -15.84
CA ASP A 175 0.73 -3.88 -16.85
C ASP A 175 -0.56 -3.18 -16.40
N GLY A 176 -0.58 -1.83 -16.48
CA GLY A 176 -1.70 -1.02 -16.03
C GLY A 176 -1.90 -1.02 -14.51
N LYS A 177 -3.15 -0.89 -14.08
CA LYS A 177 -3.53 -0.66 -12.68
C LYS A 177 -3.59 -1.94 -11.86
N PHE A 178 -3.24 -1.83 -10.59
CA PHE A 178 -3.52 -2.87 -9.62
C PHE A 178 -5.03 -2.91 -9.30
N LEU A 179 -5.59 -4.11 -9.34
CA LEU A 179 -7.00 -4.38 -9.05
C LEU A 179 -7.20 -4.69 -7.56
N LEU A 180 -8.41 -4.48 -7.06
CA LEU A 180 -8.80 -5.05 -5.78
C LEU A 180 -8.90 -6.57 -5.88
N PRO A 181 -8.49 -7.33 -4.83
CA PRO A 181 -8.40 -8.77 -4.89
C PRO A 181 -9.75 -9.50 -4.76
N LEU A 182 -10.82 -8.79 -4.46
CA LEU A 182 -12.18 -9.32 -4.41
C LEU A 182 -13.09 -8.49 -5.32
N LYS A 183 -14.07 -9.15 -5.93
CA LYS A 183 -15.16 -8.46 -6.65
C LYS A 183 -16.11 -7.79 -5.66
N ASP A 184 -16.77 -6.73 -6.12
CA ASP A 184 -17.85 -6.03 -5.39
C ASP A 184 -17.43 -5.43 -4.02
N VAL A 185 -16.12 -5.28 -3.78
CA VAL A 185 -15.58 -4.57 -2.62
C VAL A 185 -14.94 -3.25 -3.07
N THR A 186 -15.17 -2.20 -2.30
CA THR A 186 -14.61 -0.87 -2.58
C THR A 186 -13.71 -0.37 -1.46
N THR A 187 -13.83 -0.96 -0.29
CA THR A 187 -13.08 -0.56 0.92
C THR A 187 -12.61 -1.78 1.69
N GLY A 188 -11.36 -1.71 2.15
CA GLY A 188 -10.80 -2.60 3.14
C GLY A 188 -10.32 -1.79 4.35
N GLY A 189 -10.03 -2.46 5.45
CA GLY A 189 -9.69 -1.79 6.70
C GLY A 189 -8.55 -2.41 7.48
N ASN A 190 -8.38 -1.88 8.68
CA ASN A 190 -7.50 -2.41 9.71
C ASN A 190 -5.99 -2.22 9.49
N PHE A 191 -5.52 -1.70 8.33
CA PHE A 191 -4.10 -1.45 8.12
C PHE A 191 -3.52 -0.55 9.22
N GLY A 192 -2.36 -0.95 9.74
CA GLY A 192 -1.62 -0.23 10.77
C GLY A 192 -2.19 -0.36 12.18
N ARG A 193 -3.32 -1.02 12.40
CA ARG A 193 -3.86 -1.21 13.77
C ARG A 193 -2.83 -1.87 14.66
N ARG A 194 -2.56 -1.23 15.81
CA ARG A 194 -1.72 -1.79 16.86
C ARG A 194 -2.46 -2.92 17.55
N ARG A 195 -1.88 -4.11 17.57
CA ARG A 195 -2.55 -5.33 18.06
C ARG A 195 -2.10 -5.66 19.47
N ILE A 196 -3.08 -5.85 20.36
CA ILE A 196 -2.91 -6.47 21.68
C ILE A 196 -3.69 -7.80 21.63
N LEU A 197 -2.96 -8.92 21.54
CA LEU A 197 -3.53 -10.24 21.45
C LEU A 197 -3.46 -10.91 22.82
N ASN A 198 -4.60 -11.31 23.38
CA ASN A 198 -4.69 -11.91 24.72
C ASN A 198 -3.96 -11.11 25.82
N GLY A 199 -3.90 -9.78 25.70
CA GLY A 199 -3.20 -8.89 26.62
C GLY A 199 -1.75 -8.58 26.26
N GLU A 200 -1.14 -9.26 25.26
CA GLU A 200 0.23 -9.06 24.82
C GLU A 200 0.33 -8.20 23.56
N SER A 201 1.25 -7.23 23.57
CA SER A 201 1.52 -6.39 22.40
C SER A 201 2.16 -7.21 21.28
N ARG A 202 1.71 -7.04 20.06
CA ARG A 202 2.19 -7.69 18.85
C ARG A 202 2.44 -6.68 17.75
N SER A 203 3.14 -7.11 16.69
CA SER A 203 3.38 -6.30 15.50
C SER A 203 2.07 -5.73 14.95
N PRO A 204 2.09 -4.49 14.45
CA PRO A 204 0.92 -3.87 13.84
C PRO A 204 0.39 -4.69 12.67
N HIS A 205 -0.87 -4.47 12.33
CA HIS A 205 -1.52 -5.11 11.18
C HIS A 205 -0.91 -4.60 9.87
N ALA A 206 -0.21 -5.45 9.15
CA ALA A 206 0.58 -5.08 7.97
C ALA A 206 -0.17 -5.16 6.64
N GLY A 207 -1.48 -5.41 6.66
CA GLY A 207 -2.31 -5.51 5.45
C GLY A 207 -3.68 -4.89 5.65
N VAL A 208 -4.51 -5.07 4.66
CA VAL A 208 -5.91 -4.64 4.63
C VAL A 208 -6.79 -5.87 4.74
N ASP A 209 -7.75 -5.86 5.67
CA ASP A 209 -8.72 -6.92 5.81
C ASP A 209 -10.00 -6.58 5.05
N PHE A 210 -10.46 -7.53 4.23
CA PHE A 210 -11.75 -7.49 3.55
C PHE A 210 -12.66 -8.57 4.15
N PRO A 211 -13.67 -8.21 4.93
CA PRO A 211 -14.68 -9.16 5.37
C PRO A 211 -15.36 -9.78 4.15
N ALA A 212 -15.34 -11.09 4.05
CA ALA A 212 -15.98 -11.85 2.97
C ALA A 212 -16.33 -13.25 3.43
N LEU A 213 -17.31 -13.89 2.80
CA LEU A 213 -17.70 -15.25 3.10
C LEU A 213 -16.58 -16.24 2.70
N ALA A 214 -16.41 -17.29 3.49
CA ALA A 214 -15.54 -18.38 3.11
C ALA A 214 -15.96 -18.95 1.74
N GLY A 215 -14.97 -19.25 0.89
CA GLY A 215 -15.20 -19.72 -0.47
C GLY A 215 -15.33 -18.61 -1.52
N THR A 216 -15.38 -17.32 -1.13
CA THR A 216 -15.34 -16.20 -2.08
C THR A 216 -14.06 -16.25 -2.90
N PRO A 217 -14.11 -16.16 -4.26
CA PRO A 217 -12.93 -16.14 -5.10
C PRO A 217 -11.99 -14.99 -4.79
N VAL A 218 -10.68 -15.25 -4.68
CA VAL A 218 -9.62 -14.27 -4.49
C VAL A 218 -8.84 -14.14 -5.80
N LEU A 219 -8.68 -12.90 -6.26
CA LEU A 219 -8.08 -12.58 -7.55
C LEU A 219 -6.68 -11.98 -7.37
N ALA A 220 -5.75 -12.30 -8.27
CA ALA A 220 -4.47 -11.63 -8.36
C ALA A 220 -4.68 -10.14 -8.68
N SER A 221 -4.14 -9.27 -7.81
CA SER A 221 -4.28 -7.81 -7.99
C SER A 221 -3.58 -7.31 -9.23
N GLN A 222 -2.54 -8.00 -9.68
CA GLN A 222 -1.85 -7.72 -10.93
C GLN A 222 -1.09 -8.98 -11.41
N SER A 223 -0.62 -8.96 -12.66
CA SER A 223 0.23 -10.01 -13.22
C SER A 223 1.54 -10.10 -12.45
N GLY A 224 2.09 -11.30 -12.33
CA GLY A 224 3.34 -11.52 -11.63
C GLY A 224 3.65 -13.02 -11.46
N LYS A 225 4.75 -13.29 -10.76
CA LYS A 225 5.20 -14.63 -10.46
C LYS A 225 4.79 -15.03 -9.05
N VAL A 226 4.13 -16.15 -8.87
CA VAL A 226 3.83 -16.71 -7.55
C VAL A 226 5.15 -17.16 -6.90
N VAL A 227 5.48 -16.61 -5.76
CA VAL A 227 6.72 -16.94 -5.03
C VAL A 227 6.46 -17.69 -3.73
N ILE A 228 5.24 -17.61 -3.19
CA ILE A 228 4.74 -18.43 -2.08
C ILE A 228 3.33 -18.93 -2.43
N ALA A 229 3.06 -20.21 -2.20
CA ALA A 229 1.73 -20.82 -2.29
C ALA A 229 1.69 -22.02 -1.32
N GLU A 230 1.55 -21.73 -0.01
CA GLU A 230 1.64 -22.74 1.04
C GLU A 230 0.97 -22.29 2.35
N ASN A 231 0.86 -23.23 3.31
CA ASN A 231 0.33 -22.93 4.64
C ASN A 231 1.45 -22.45 5.58
N LEU A 232 1.37 -21.18 5.99
CA LEU A 232 2.27 -20.56 6.96
C LEU A 232 1.61 -20.48 8.34
N TYR A 233 2.40 -20.49 9.40
CA TYR A 233 1.92 -20.61 10.78
C TYR A 233 0.92 -19.53 11.18
N TYR A 234 1.26 -18.25 10.94
CA TYR A 234 0.38 -17.14 11.33
C TYR A 234 -0.62 -16.75 10.25
N SER A 235 -0.24 -16.76 9.01
CA SER A 235 -1.09 -16.30 7.91
C SER A 235 -1.95 -17.39 7.28
N GLY A 236 -1.79 -18.65 7.72
CA GLY A 236 -2.53 -19.79 7.17
C GLY A 236 -2.18 -20.03 5.70
N ASN A 237 -3.13 -20.49 4.92
CA ASN A 237 -2.93 -20.67 3.48
C ASN A 237 -2.68 -19.31 2.84
N THR A 238 -1.48 -19.16 2.26
CA THR A 238 -0.93 -17.87 1.82
C THR A 238 -0.42 -17.99 0.38
N VAL A 239 -0.75 -16.98 -0.42
CA VAL A 239 -0.16 -16.75 -1.72
C VAL A 239 0.60 -15.42 -1.68
N VAL A 240 1.82 -15.38 -2.22
CA VAL A 240 2.59 -14.15 -2.46
C VAL A 240 2.96 -14.09 -3.92
N ILE A 241 2.72 -12.93 -4.53
CA ILE A 241 3.03 -12.66 -5.94
C ILE A 241 4.10 -11.58 -5.99
N ASP A 242 5.19 -11.88 -6.69
CA ASP A 242 6.23 -10.95 -7.11
C ASP A 242 5.80 -10.28 -8.42
N HIS A 243 5.71 -8.96 -8.40
CA HIS A 243 5.36 -8.15 -9.56
C HIS A 243 6.59 -7.53 -10.25
N GLY A 244 7.79 -7.78 -9.70
CA GLY A 244 9.02 -7.13 -10.13
C GLY A 244 9.30 -5.83 -9.39
N TYR A 245 10.52 -5.35 -9.52
CA TYR A 245 11.02 -4.11 -8.93
C TYR A 245 10.75 -3.99 -7.40
N GLY A 246 10.79 -5.12 -6.66
CA GLY A 246 10.57 -5.14 -5.21
C GLY A 246 9.12 -4.96 -4.78
N ILE A 247 8.15 -5.11 -5.69
CA ILE A 247 6.72 -4.99 -5.41
C ILE A 247 6.11 -6.38 -5.21
N TYR A 248 5.56 -6.62 -4.03
CA TYR A 248 4.94 -7.90 -3.66
C TYR A 248 3.53 -7.69 -3.12
N THR A 249 2.59 -8.54 -3.55
CA THR A 249 1.27 -8.65 -2.91
C THR A 249 1.12 -9.99 -2.20
N LEU A 250 0.48 -9.97 -1.03
CA LEU A 250 0.22 -11.12 -0.18
C LEU A 250 -1.27 -11.30 0.02
N TYR A 251 -1.72 -12.55 -0.08
CA TYR A 251 -3.11 -12.98 0.10
C TYR A 251 -3.13 -14.10 1.13
N ALA A 252 -3.73 -13.86 2.29
CA ALA A 252 -3.67 -14.79 3.41
C ALA A 252 -5.04 -15.22 3.94
N HIS A 253 -5.02 -16.18 4.84
CA HIS A 253 -6.17 -16.82 5.49
C HIS A 253 -7.08 -17.58 4.53
N LEU A 254 -6.53 -18.01 3.38
CA LEU A 254 -7.30 -18.70 2.34
C LEU A 254 -7.82 -20.07 2.83
N SER A 255 -8.99 -20.47 2.34
CA SER A 255 -9.48 -21.85 2.50
C SER A 255 -8.85 -22.78 1.48
N GLU A 256 -8.54 -22.24 0.29
CA GLU A 256 -7.98 -22.99 -0.83
C GLU A 256 -6.93 -22.13 -1.55
N ILE A 257 -5.81 -22.74 -1.93
CA ILE A 257 -4.78 -22.15 -2.79
C ILE A 257 -4.99 -22.73 -4.18
N GLY A 258 -5.22 -21.86 -5.17
CA GLY A 258 -5.51 -22.24 -6.56
C GLY A 258 -4.31 -22.20 -7.51
N VAL A 259 -3.11 -21.84 -7.03
CA VAL A 259 -1.90 -21.62 -7.82
C VAL A 259 -0.70 -22.33 -7.17
N ARG A 260 0.43 -22.41 -7.89
CA ARG A 260 1.67 -23.06 -7.43
C ARG A 260 2.84 -22.07 -7.42
N PRO A 261 3.87 -22.30 -6.58
CA PRO A 261 5.12 -21.56 -6.70
C PRO A 261 5.69 -21.64 -8.13
N ASP A 262 6.33 -20.56 -8.54
CA ASP A 262 6.91 -20.33 -9.88
C ASP A 262 5.88 -20.16 -11.02
N GLU A 263 4.59 -20.23 -10.75
CA GLU A 263 3.53 -19.98 -11.74
C GLU A 263 3.43 -18.50 -12.07
N MET A 264 3.33 -18.17 -13.37
CA MET A 264 2.99 -16.81 -13.83
C MET A 264 1.48 -16.65 -13.86
N VAL A 265 0.96 -15.68 -13.12
CA VAL A 265 -0.47 -15.36 -13.09
C VAL A 265 -0.74 -14.02 -13.80
N LYS A 266 -1.94 -13.87 -14.34
CA LYS A 266 -2.41 -12.62 -14.94
C LYS A 266 -3.25 -11.82 -13.94
N ALA A 267 -3.27 -10.51 -14.12
CA ALA A 267 -4.20 -9.63 -13.39
C ALA A 267 -5.63 -10.16 -13.45
N GLY A 268 -6.31 -10.25 -12.31
CA GLY A 268 -7.68 -10.75 -12.19
C GLY A 268 -7.85 -12.28 -12.28
N ALA A 269 -6.78 -13.05 -12.41
CA ALA A 269 -6.85 -14.51 -12.32
C ALA A 269 -7.24 -14.95 -10.89
N GLU A 270 -8.08 -15.98 -10.76
CA GLU A 270 -8.39 -16.59 -9.46
C GLU A 270 -7.15 -17.32 -8.94
N ILE A 271 -6.73 -16.99 -7.72
CA ILE A 271 -5.54 -17.56 -7.08
C ILE A 271 -5.86 -18.37 -5.81
N GLY A 272 -7.10 -18.36 -5.38
CA GLY A 272 -7.57 -19.08 -4.20
C GLY A 272 -8.94 -18.60 -3.76
N LYS A 273 -9.35 -19.03 -2.56
CA LYS A 273 -10.65 -18.67 -1.98
C LYS A 273 -10.48 -18.16 -0.55
N VAL A 274 -11.32 -17.19 -0.17
CA VAL A 274 -11.39 -16.66 1.20
C VAL A 274 -11.63 -17.80 2.19
N GLY A 275 -10.96 -17.73 3.32
CA GLY A 275 -11.12 -18.71 4.40
C GLY A 275 -10.91 -18.09 5.78
N ALA A 276 -10.51 -18.95 6.72
CA ALA A 276 -10.21 -18.59 8.10
C ALA A 276 -9.04 -19.43 8.63
N THR A 277 -8.03 -19.70 7.82
CA THR A 277 -6.85 -20.46 8.21
C THR A 277 -5.81 -19.56 8.91
N GLY A 278 -4.98 -20.14 9.79
CA GLY A 278 -3.99 -19.41 10.56
C GLY A 278 -4.58 -18.59 11.71
N ARG A 279 -3.96 -17.48 12.06
CA ARG A 279 -4.31 -16.64 13.22
C ARG A 279 -5.41 -15.62 12.90
N VAL A 280 -6.66 -16.04 12.98
CA VAL A 280 -7.84 -15.24 12.65
C VAL A 280 -8.92 -15.32 13.72
N THR A 281 -9.91 -14.45 13.65
CA THR A 281 -11.13 -14.47 14.46
C THR A 281 -12.37 -14.87 13.66
N GLY A 282 -12.25 -14.95 12.35
CA GLY A 282 -13.34 -15.33 11.45
C GLY A 282 -12.95 -15.16 9.98
N PRO A 283 -13.81 -15.58 9.04
CA PRO A 283 -13.51 -15.53 7.61
C PRO A 283 -13.28 -14.09 7.11
N HIS A 284 -12.16 -13.89 6.41
CA HIS A 284 -11.81 -12.64 5.71
C HIS A 284 -10.63 -12.88 4.78
N LEU A 285 -10.41 -11.99 3.83
CA LEU A 285 -9.16 -11.91 3.10
C LEU A 285 -8.25 -10.89 3.77
N HIS A 286 -7.04 -11.29 4.13
CA HIS A 286 -5.96 -10.36 4.45
C HIS A 286 -5.12 -10.10 3.20
N TRP A 287 -5.04 -8.84 2.77
CA TRP A 287 -4.30 -8.40 1.58
C TRP A 287 -3.17 -7.46 1.97
N GLY A 288 -1.92 -7.91 1.76
CA GLY A 288 -0.70 -7.17 2.06
C GLY A 288 -0.06 -6.59 0.80
N LEU A 289 0.67 -5.49 0.98
CA LEU A 289 1.56 -4.91 -0.03
C LEU A 289 2.91 -4.60 0.62
N THR A 290 3.97 -5.09 -0.01
CA THR A 290 5.35 -4.78 0.36
C THR A 290 6.05 -4.13 -0.84
N ILE A 291 6.80 -3.05 -0.60
CA ILE A 291 7.61 -2.36 -1.60
C ILE A 291 8.98 -2.16 -0.98
N ASP A 292 10.03 -2.78 -1.54
CA ASP A 292 11.40 -2.72 -1.03
C ASP A 292 11.42 -2.90 0.51
N HIS A 293 10.89 -4.01 1.01
CA HIS A 293 10.69 -4.36 2.43
C HIS A 293 9.68 -3.49 3.20
N ALA A 294 9.26 -2.35 2.69
CA ALA A 294 8.30 -1.49 3.37
C ALA A 294 6.88 -2.07 3.30
N ARG A 295 6.25 -2.27 4.46
CA ARG A 295 4.83 -2.65 4.57
C ARG A 295 3.98 -1.41 4.38
N VAL A 296 3.24 -1.35 3.30
CA VAL A 296 2.42 -0.19 2.94
C VAL A 296 0.94 -0.57 2.82
N ASN A 297 0.07 0.42 2.98
CA ASN A 297 -1.36 0.19 2.83
C ASN A 297 -1.68 -0.19 1.38
N ALA A 298 -2.11 -1.43 1.17
CA ALA A 298 -2.39 -1.99 -0.15
C ALA A 298 -3.47 -1.20 -0.92
N MET A 299 -4.39 -0.52 -0.24
CA MET A 299 -5.36 0.36 -0.90
C MET A 299 -4.69 1.50 -1.68
N ASN A 300 -3.48 1.91 -1.28
CA ASN A 300 -2.78 2.99 -1.97
C ASN A 300 -2.39 2.63 -3.41
N ILE A 301 -2.01 1.38 -3.68
CA ILE A 301 -1.63 0.95 -5.03
C ILE A 301 -2.85 0.74 -5.94
N ALA A 302 -3.97 0.25 -5.40
CA ALA A 302 -5.21 0.07 -6.17
C ALA A 302 -5.88 1.41 -6.54
N GLN A 303 -5.66 2.45 -5.75
CA GLN A 303 -6.22 3.80 -5.98
C GLN A 303 -5.33 4.69 -6.85
N ARG A 304 -4.08 4.31 -7.07
CA ARG A 304 -3.11 5.05 -7.87
C ARG A 304 -2.74 4.28 -9.13
N GLN A 305 -2.33 5.00 -10.14
CA GLN A 305 -1.65 4.42 -11.30
C GLN A 305 -0.15 4.54 -11.01
N PRO A 306 0.56 3.44 -10.80
CA PRO A 306 2.00 3.49 -10.86
C PRO A 306 2.46 3.66 -12.30
#